data_1e30ed387fad4f1b03087a1ff700a903
#
_entry.id   1e30ed387fad4f1b03087a1ff700a903
#
_cell.length_a   1.000
_cell.length_b   1.000
_cell.length_c   1.000
_cell.angle_alpha   90.00
_cell.angle_beta   90.00
_cell.angle_gamma   90.00
#
_symmetry.space_group_name_H-M   'P 1'
#
loop_
_entity.id
_entity.type
_entity.pdbx_description
1 polymer ?
#
loop_
_entity_poly.entity_id
_entity_poly.type
_entity_poly.pdbx_seq_one_letter_code
_entity_poly.pdbx_strand_id
1 'polypeptide(L)'
;MLGFNDIIGHEEIIRHLKNAIQTEKVSHSYIFTGDPGSGKKLLAGTYAMTLQCEEGGTEPCGHCDSCKKAIGKNHPDIIMVTHEKPNVITIDEIREQIINDVDIKPYCSPYKIYIVANAELMNPQAQNALLKTIEEPPEYAVIMLLTSNIDALLPTIRSRCVRLDLKVVDDGLVKKYLMEHLHIPDYQAEIDASYAHGSIGRAKQVATSQEFADMTQNALRILKNADGMEVYELTEAIKELSNDKQNMSDYLDLFQFWFRDVLMFKATREVDNLVFKQEINYIREQASQRSYENLEKILDALEKTKVRLRANVNTELALELLFLTIREK
;
A
#
# COMPACT_ATOMS: atom_id res chain seq x y z
N MET A 1 -1.55 -2.81 -21.25
CA MET A 1 -0.66 -3.99 -21.14
C MET A 1 0.16 -3.82 -19.89
N LEU A 2 0.44 -4.88 -19.17
CA LEU A 2 1.22 -4.75 -17.94
C LEU A 2 2.56 -5.47 -18.14
N GLY A 3 3.54 -4.71 -18.62
CA GLY A 3 4.95 -5.11 -18.62
C GLY A 3 5.70 -4.52 -17.42
N PHE A 4 6.96 -4.87 -17.25
CA PHE A 4 7.81 -4.23 -16.24
C PHE A 4 7.97 -2.72 -16.46
N ASN A 5 7.86 -2.26 -17.72
CA ASN A 5 7.95 -0.85 -18.07
C ASN A 5 6.75 -0.02 -17.58
N ASP A 6 5.64 -0.66 -17.26
CA ASP A 6 4.43 -0.02 -16.72
C ASP A 6 4.48 0.05 -15.18
N ILE A 7 5.49 -0.56 -14.55
CA ILE A 7 5.67 -0.56 -13.10
C ILE A 7 6.54 0.65 -12.71
N ILE A 8 5.99 1.50 -11.88
CA ILE A 8 6.67 2.71 -11.42
C ILE A 8 7.50 2.39 -10.17
N GLY A 9 8.75 2.79 -10.21
CA GLY A 9 9.71 2.48 -9.17
C GLY A 9 10.20 1.02 -9.22
N HIS A 10 10.92 0.61 -8.19
CA HIS A 10 11.44 -0.74 -8.02
C HIS A 10 12.43 -1.19 -9.10
N GLU A 11 13.18 -0.27 -9.74
CA GLU A 11 14.08 -0.52 -10.86
C GLU A 11 15.13 -1.59 -10.53
N GLU A 12 15.64 -1.62 -9.28
CA GLU A 12 16.62 -2.62 -8.84
C GLU A 12 16.02 -4.04 -8.83
N ILE A 13 14.79 -4.17 -8.34
CA ILE A 13 14.07 -5.45 -8.32
C ILE A 13 13.75 -5.90 -9.74
N ILE A 14 13.24 -5.01 -10.58
CA ILE A 14 12.93 -5.28 -11.98
C ILE A 14 14.19 -5.74 -12.72
N ARG A 15 15.32 -5.05 -12.53
CA ARG A 15 16.59 -5.42 -13.12
C ARG A 15 17.07 -6.80 -12.63
N HIS A 16 16.91 -7.11 -11.34
CA HIS A 16 17.23 -8.42 -10.78
C HIS A 16 16.40 -9.53 -11.43
N LEU A 17 15.08 -9.33 -11.54
CA LEU A 17 14.16 -10.31 -12.15
C LEU A 17 14.46 -10.51 -13.65
N LYS A 18 14.69 -9.42 -14.41
CA LYS A 18 15.09 -9.49 -15.82
C LYS A 18 16.41 -10.23 -16.00
N ASN A 19 17.41 -9.98 -15.15
CA ASN A 19 18.67 -10.69 -15.18
C ASN A 19 18.52 -12.19 -14.89
N ALA A 20 17.64 -12.56 -13.94
CA ALA A 20 17.36 -13.95 -13.63
C ALA A 20 16.79 -14.70 -14.85
N ILE A 21 15.91 -14.04 -15.63
CA ILE A 21 15.38 -14.59 -16.88
C ILE A 21 16.50 -14.71 -17.94
N GLN A 22 17.28 -13.64 -18.17
CA GLN A 22 18.33 -13.61 -19.21
C GLN A 22 19.42 -14.65 -18.99
N THR A 23 19.72 -14.92 -17.72
CA THR A 23 20.79 -15.88 -17.35
C THR A 23 20.24 -17.28 -17.08
N GLU A 24 18.93 -17.50 -17.28
CA GLU A 24 18.26 -18.78 -16.98
C GLU A 24 18.45 -19.24 -15.52
N LYS A 25 18.63 -18.28 -14.59
CA LYS A 25 18.83 -18.52 -13.16
C LYS A 25 17.61 -18.07 -12.35
N VAL A 26 16.44 -18.54 -12.76
CA VAL A 26 15.19 -18.29 -12.03
C VAL A 26 15.23 -19.06 -10.71
N SER A 27 15.05 -18.38 -9.59
CA SER A 27 14.97 -19.03 -8.29
C SER A 27 13.62 -19.72 -8.09
N HIS A 28 13.61 -20.82 -7.35
CA HIS A 28 12.39 -21.58 -7.07
C HIS A 28 11.48 -20.89 -6.06
N SER A 29 12.01 -19.97 -5.25
CA SER A 29 11.21 -19.33 -4.20
C SER A 29 11.59 -17.86 -4.00
N TYR A 30 10.59 -16.99 -3.99
CA TYR A 30 10.73 -15.54 -3.78
C TYR A 30 9.82 -15.06 -2.66
N ILE A 31 10.27 -14.06 -1.91
CA ILE A 31 9.44 -13.27 -1.01
C ILE A 31 9.41 -11.83 -1.52
N PHE A 32 8.22 -11.34 -1.89
CA PHE A 32 7.99 -9.94 -2.17
C PHE A 32 7.44 -9.28 -0.90
N THR A 33 8.20 -8.40 -0.29
CA THR A 33 7.79 -7.70 0.92
C THR A 33 7.68 -6.19 0.68
N GLY A 34 6.74 -5.55 1.37
CA GLY A 34 6.47 -4.11 1.26
C GLY A 34 5.05 -3.77 1.72
N ASP A 35 4.75 -2.50 1.87
CA ASP A 35 3.47 -2.02 2.36
C ASP A 35 2.27 -2.43 1.48
N PRO A 36 1.05 -2.46 2.02
CA PRO A 36 -0.16 -2.63 1.22
C PRO A 36 -0.20 -1.61 0.07
N GLY A 37 -0.54 -2.09 -1.15
CA GLY A 37 -0.59 -1.23 -2.33
C GLY A 37 0.77 -0.90 -2.97
N SER A 38 1.90 -1.38 -2.45
CA SER A 38 3.25 -1.15 -3.03
C SER A 38 3.50 -1.82 -4.39
N GLY A 39 2.53 -2.56 -4.94
CA GLY A 39 2.68 -3.21 -6.24
C GLY A 39 3.14 -4.66 -6.21
N LYS A 40 3.24 -5.32 -5.04
CA LYS A 40 3.68 -6.73 -4.91
C LYS A 40 2.96 -7.68 -5.88
N LYS A 41 1.61 -7.64 -5.90
CA LYS A 41 0.80 -8.49 -6.80
C LYS A 41 1.05 -8.18 -8.27
N LEU A 42 1.21 -6.90 -8.60
CA LEU A 42 1.50 -6.46 -9.96
C LEU A 42 2.86 -7.00 -10.42
N LEU A 43 3.89 -6.78 -9.61
CA LEU A 43 5.26 -7.20 -9.93
C LEU A 43 5.38 -8.73 -10.04
N ALA A 44 4.81 -9.47 -9.07
CA ALA A 44 4.80 -10.93 -9.11
C ALA A 44 4.00 -11.47 -10.30
N GLY A 45 2.84 -10.89 -10.62
CA GLY A 45 2.03 -11.25 -11.78
C GLY A 45 2.72 -10.96 -13.12
N THR A 46 3.39 -9.80 -13.23
CA THR A 46 4.19 -9.45 -14.43
C THR A 46 5.37 -10.40 -14.59
N TYR A 47 6.06 -10.72 -13.50
CA TYR A 47 7.16 -11.70 -13.54
C TYR A 47 6.67 -13.08 -13.95
N ALA A 48 5.57 -13.56 -13.36
CA ALA A 48 4.96 -14.84 -13.74
C ALA A 48 4.55 -14.87 -15.22
N MET A 49 3.92 -13.79 -15.70
CA MET A 49 3.54 -13.67 -17.11
C MET A 49 4.76 -13.66 -18.07
N THR A 50 5.87 -13.01 -17.64
CA THR A 50 7.10 -12.98 -18.43
C THR A 50 7.74 -14.37 -18.51
N LEU A 51 7.79 -15.11 -17.39
CA LEU A 51 8.31 -16.48 -17.35
C LEU A 51 7.53 -17.46 -18.25
N GLN A 52 6.23 -17.20 -18.45
CA GLN A 52 5.34 -18.04 -19.23
C GLN A 52 5.12 -17.53 -20.67
N CYS A 53 5.77 -16.42 -21.06
CA CYS A 53 5.59 -15.82 -22.37
C CYS A 53 6.18 -16.72 -23.48
N GLU A 54 5.37 -17.09 -24.47
CA GLU A 54 5.76 -17.95 -25.57
C GLU A 54 6.82 -17.34 -26.50
N GLU A 55 6.90 -16.00 -26.55
CA GLU A 55 7.92 -15.29 -27.34
C GLU A 55 9.28 -15.20 -26.63
N GLY A 56 9.30 -15.53 -25.34
CA GLY A 56 10.52 -15.40 -24.54
C GLY A 56 10.91 -13.94 -24.27
N GLY A 57 12.10 -13.75 -23.70
CA GLY A 57 12.65 -12.42 -23.41
C GLY A 57 12.34 -11.94 -21.98
N THR A 58 12.68 -10.67 -21.70
CA THR A 58 12.60 -10.07 -20.38
C THR A 58 11.36 -9.23 -20.15
N GLU A 59 10.47 -9.18 -21.14
CA GLU A 59 9.17 -8.49 -21.09
C GLU A 59 8.09 -9.43 -21.63
N PRO A 60 6.88 -9.42 -21.07
CA PRO A 60 5.79 -10.18 -21.63
C PRO A 60 5.28 -9.52 -22.91
N CYS A 61 5.04 -10.29 -23.97
CA CYS A 61 4.56 -9.74 -25.25
C CYS A 61 3.11 -9.20 -25.15
N GLY A 62 2.31 -9.72 -24.23
CA GLY A 62 0.92 -9.31 -24.00
C GLY A 62 -0.09 -9.83 -25.02
N HIS A 63 0.33 -10.54 -26.09
CA HIS A 63 -0.55 -10.96 -27.19
C HIS A 63 -0.52 -12.46 -27.51
N CYS A 64 0.47 -13.21 -27.05
CA CYS A 64 0.46 -14.67 -27.16
C CYS A 64 -0.64 -15.30 -26.29
N ASP A 65 -0.94 -16.56 -26.50
CA ASP A 65 -2.02 -17.23 -25.77
C ASP A 65 -1.75 -17.34 -24.27
N SER A 66 -0.50 -17.60 -23.89
CA SER A 66 -0.08 -17.60 -22.49
C SER A 66 -0.29 -16.24 -21.83
N CYS A 67 0.20 -15.15 -22.43
CA CYS A 67 0.00 -13.78 -21.91
C CYS A 67 -1.49 -13.42 -21.79
N LYS A 68 -2.32 -13.75 -22.80
CA LYS A 68 -3.77 -13.50 -22.75
C LYS A 68 -4.43 -14.23 -21.58
N LYS A 69 -4.08 -15.50 -21.35
CA LYS A 69 -4.58 -16.29 -20.22
C LYS A 69 -4.10 -15.69 -18.89
N ALA A 70 -2.85 -15.27 -18.80
CA ALA A 70 -2.31 -14.63 -17.58
C ALA A 70 -3.02 -13.31 -17.26
N ILE A 71 -3.27 -12.45 -18.27
CA ILE A 71 -4.05 -11.20 -18.13
C ILE A 71 -5.49 -11.51 -17.70
N GLY A 72 -6.10 -12.54 -18.27
CA GLY A 72 -7.44 -13.03 -17.91
C GLY A 72 -7.52 -13.75 -16.57
N LYS A 73 -6.40 -13.94 -15.85
CA LYS A 73 -6.30 -14.67 -14.58
C LYS A 73 -6.80 -16.13 -14.65
N ASN A 74 -6.69 -16.75 -15.82
CA ASN A 74 -7.12 -18.12 -16.08
C ASN A 74 -6.01 -18.98 -16.67
N HIS A 75 -4.75 -18.60 -16.46
CA HIS A 75 -3.60 -19.40 -16.90
C HIS A 75 -3.46 -20.65 -16.02
N PRO A 76 -3.44 -21.88 -16.62
CA PRO A 76 -3.45 -23.13 -15.84
C PRO A 76 -2.19 -23.33 -15.00
N ASP A 77 -1.04 -22.77 -15.44
CA ASP A 77 0.25 -22.92 -14.78
C ASP A 77 0.65 -21.68 -13.96
N ILE A 78 -0.26 -20.71 -13.74
CA ILE A 78 -0.11 -19.59 -12.79
C ILE A 78 -1.23 -19.67 -11.78
N ILE A 79 -0.95 -20.23 -10.62
CA ILE A 79 -1.91 -20.52 -9.57
C ILE A 79 -1.86 -19.42 -8.52
N MET A 80 -2.95 -18.66 -8.40
CA MET A 80 -3.15 -17.74 -7.28
C MET A 80 -3.78 -18.50 -6.13
N VAL A 81 -3.01 -18.71 -5.08
CA VAL A 81 -3.52 -19.42 -3.89
C VAL A 81 -4.64 -18.61 -3.25
N THR A 82 -5.78 -19.26 -3.09
CA THR A 82 -6.99 -18.70 -2.47
C THR A 82 -7.20 -19.27 -1.08
N HIS A 83 -7.92 -18.57 -0.23
CA HIS A 83 -8.29 -19.02 1.10
C HIS A 83 -9.74 -18.62 1.42
N GLU A 84 -10.42 -19.48 2.17
CA GLU A 84 -11.84 -19.27 2.53
C GLU A 84 -12.00 -18.22 3.64
N LYS A 85 -11.10 -18.24 4.63
CA LYS A 85 -11.17 -17.35 5.77
C LYS A 85 -10.37 -16.07 5.52
N PRO A 86 -10.91 -14.87 5.75
CA PRO A 86 -10.27 -13.62 5.39
C PRO A 86 -8.92 -13.37 6.11
N ASN A 87 -8.72 -13.96 7.31
CA ASN A 87 -7.60 -13.62 8.19
C ASN A 87 -6.63 -14.79 8.44
N VAL A 88 -6.78 -15.92 7.74
CA VAL A 88 -5.89 -17.07 7.93
C VAL A 88 -5.81 -17.92 6.67
N ILE A 89 -4.60 -18.36 6.34
CA ILE A 89 -4.33 -19.38 5.33
C ILE A 89 -3.98 -20.67 6.10
N THR A 90 -4.77 -21.69 5.89
CA THR A 90 -4.67 -22.95 6.61
C THR A 90 -3.70 -23.94 5.94
N ILE A 91 -3.29 -24.97 6.68
CA ILE A 91 -2.45 -26.04 6.14
C ILE A 91 -3.15 -26.81 5.02
N ASP A 92 -4.47 -26.98 5.09
CA ASP A 92 -5.23 -27.74 4.10
C ASP A 92 -5.28 -27.01 2.76
N GLU A 93 -5.44 -25.68 2.78
CA GLU A 93 -5.38 -24.82 1.58
C GLU A 93 -4.00 -24.88 0.91
N ILE A 94 -2.92 -24.88 1.68
CA ILE A 94 -1.55 -25.01 1.15
C ILE A 94 -1.30 -26.42 0.61
N ARG A 95 -1.79 -27.45 1.30
CA ARG A 95 -1.65 -28.84 0.83
C ARG A 95 -2.39 -29.07 -0.47
N GLU A 96 -3.62 -28.63 -0.55
CA GLU A 96 -4.48 -28.85 -1.73
C GLU A 96 -3.95 -28.07 -2.96
N GLN A 97 -3.61 -26.79 -2.78
CA GLN A 97 -3.31 -25.92 -3.91
C GLN A 97 -1.83 -25.89 -4.31
N ILE A 98 -0.91 -26.31 -3.43
CA ILE A 98 0.54 -26.33 -3.73
C ILE A 98 1.10 -27.74 -3.60
N ILE A 99 1.06 -28.34 -2.42
CA ILE A 99 1.84 -29.55 -2.13
C ILE A 99 1.39 -30.76 -2.96
N ASN A 100 0.08 -30.95 -3.09
CA ASN A 100 -0.48 -32.07 -3.88
C ASN A 100 -0.41 -31.82 -5.39
N ASP A 101 -0.23 -30.58 -5.79
CA ASP A 101 -0.23 -30.16 -7.20
C ASP A 101 1.17 -29.95 -7.78
N VAL A 102 2.17 -29.69 -6.94
CA VAL A 102 3.53 -29.31 -7.37
C VAL A 102 4.25 -30.41 -8.15
N ASP A 103 3.98 -31.68 -7.87
CA ASP A 103 4.57 -32.82 -8.57
C ASP A 103 3.96 -33.07 -9.95
N ILE A 104 2.84 -32.41 -10.26
CA ILE A 104 2.21 -32.46 -11.59
C ILE A 104 2.92 -31.45 -12.48
N LYS A 105 3.47 -31.90 -13.61
CA LYS A 105 4.16 -31.04 -14.58
C LYS A 105 3.25 -29.94 -15.13
N PRO A 106 3.80 -28.78 -15.54
CA PRO A 106 3.05 -27.70 -16.19
C PRO A 106 2.27 -28.22 -17.41
N TYR A 107 1.10 -27.63 -17.67
CA TYR A 107 0.23 -28.01 -18.78
C TYR A 107 0.71 -27.50 -20.13
N CYS A 108 1.13 -26.25 -20.19
CA CYS A 108 1.40 -25.59 -21.48
C CYS A 108 2.61 -24.64 -21.47
N SER A 109 3.29 -24.51 -20.33
CA SER A 109 4.36 -23.52 -20.14
C SER A 109 5.59 -24.13 -19.45
N PRO A 110 6.77 -23.47 -19.47
CA PRO A 110 8.00 -24.03 -18.90
C PRO A 110 7.95 -24.12 -17.36
N TYR A 111 7.19 -23.24 -16.70
CA TYR A 111 7.14 -23.16 -15.24
C TYR A 111 5.72 -23.42 -14.71
N LYS A 112 5.64 -23.88 -13.46
CA LYS A 112 4.43 -23.94 -12.66
C LYS A 112 4.59 -22.98 -11.50
N ILE A 113 3.80 -21.91 -11.48
CA ILE A 113 4.02 -20.74 -10.63
C ILE A 113 2.88 -20.64 -9.61
N TYR A 114 3.25 -20.59 -8.34
CA TYR A 114 2.31 -20.41 -7.23
C TYR A 114 2.52 -19.04 -6.60
N ILE A 115 1.45 -18.26 -6.51
CA ILE A 115 1.48 -16.92 -5.90
C ILE A 115 0.60 -16.94 -4.66
N VAL A 116 1.22 -16.82 -3.48
CA VAL A 116 0.54 -16.74 -2.18
C VAL A 116 0.46 -15.28 -1.78
N ALA A 117 -0.71 -14.68 -1.98
CA ALA A 117 -0.94 -13.30 -1.52
C ALA A 117 -1.21 -13.28 -0.01
N ASN A 118 -0.74 -12.21 0.66
CA ASN A 118 -0.84 -12.04 2.12
C ASN A 118 -0.27 -13.25 2.88
N ALA A 119 0.94 -13.67 2.50
CA ALA A 119 1.59 -14.85 3.07
C ALA A 119 1.78 -14.77 4.59
N GLU A 120 1.73 -13.58 5.19
CA GLU A 120 1.68 -13.35 6.64
C GLU A 120 0.47 -13.98 7.32
N LEU A 121 -0.59 -14.30 6.56
CA LEU A 121 -1.80 -14.98 7.09
C LEU A 121 -1.64 -16.50 7.19
N MET A 122 -0.56 -17.08 6.66
CA MET A 122 -0.29 -18.50 6.83
C MET A 122 -0.04 -18.82 8.30
N ASN A 123 -0.84 -19.74 8.85
CA ASN A 123 -0.56 -20.25 10.18
C ASN A 123 0.77 -21.04 10.22
N PRO A 124 1.38 -21.26 11.40
CA PRO A 124 2.66 -21.96 11.50
C PRO A 124 2.66 -23.37 10.89
N GLN A 125 1.52 -24.05 10.92
CA GLN A 125 1.38 -25.38 10.32
C GLN A 125 1.43 -25.33 8.79
N ALA A 126 0.78 -24.35 8.17
CA ALA A 126 0.82 -24.09 6.73
C ALA A 126 2.24 -23.74 6.27
N GLN A 127 2.91 -22.87 7.01
CA GLN A 127 4.29 -22.49 6.73
C GLN A 127 5.25 -23.68 6.81
N ASN A 128 5.14 -24.50 7.86
CA ASN A 128 5.96 -25.71 8.02
C ASN A 128 5.69 -26.74 6.92
N ALA A 129 4.44 -26.90 6.49
CA ALA A 129 4.10 -27.83 5.40
C ALA A 129 4.73 -27.42 4.07
N LEU A 130 4.88 -26.10 3.82
CA LEU A 130 5.49 -25.59 2.59
C LEU A 130 7.02 -25.73 2.54
N LEU A 131 7.68 -25.88 3.71
CA LEU A 131 9.15 -25.94 3.79
C LEU A 131 9.77 -27.01 2.91
N LYS A 132 9.22 -28.23 2.90
CA LYS A 132 9.75 -29.31 2.06
C LYS A 132 9.75 -28.95 0.58
N THR A 133 8.67 -28.34 0.11
CA THR A 133 8.55 -27.91 -1.30
C THR A 133 9.52 -26.76 -1.63
N ILE A 134 9.82 -25.89 -0.66
CA ILE A 134 10.80 -24.80 -0.84
C ILE A 134 12.24 -25.34 -0.84
N GLU A 135 12.52 -26.39 -0.06
CA GLU A 135 13.86 -26.99 0.04
C GLU A 135 14.21 -27.88 -1.16
N GLU A 136 13.25 -28.66 -1.62
CA GLU A 136 13.41 -29.63 -2.71
C GLU A 136 12.34 -29.43 -3.79
N PRO A 137 12.30 -28.26 -4.45
CA PRO A 137 11.30 -27.98 -5.47
C PRO A 137 11.58 -28.75 -6.76
N PRO A 138 10.56 -29.19 -7.51
CA PRO A 138 10.73 -29.61 -8.90
C PRO A 138 11.37 -28.47 -9.73
N GLU A 139 12.18 -28.78 -10.74
CA GLU A 139 12.91 -27.82 -11.56
C GLU A 139 12.02 -26.75 -12.22
N TYR A 140 10.77 -27.08 -12.48
CA TYR A 140 9.79 -26.18 -13.09
C TYR A 140 8.95 -25.37 -12.08
N ALA A 141 9.07 -25.63 -10.78
CA ALA A 141 8.22 -24.98 -9.77
C ALA A 141 8.82 -23.64 -9.32
N VAL A 142 7.96 -22.61 -9.26
CA VAL A 142 8.31 -21.28 -8.72
C VAL A 142 7.24 -20.87 -7.71
N ILE A 143 7.65 -20.56 -6.49
CA ILE A 143 6.78 -20.14 -5.39
C ILE A 143 7.06 -18.66 -5.09
N MET A 144 6.02 -17.82 -5.11
CA MET A 144 6.10 -16.40 -4.82
C MET A 144 5.23 -16.07 -3.60
N LEU A 145 5.86 -15.70 -2.49
CA LEU A 145 5.20 -15.30 -1.24
C LEU A 145 5.13 -13.77 -1.21
N LEU A 146 3.92 -13.22 -1.16
CA LEU A 146 3.71 -11.76 -1.08
C LEU A 146 3.29 -11.40 0.33
N THR A 147 4.05 -10.56 1.02
CA THR A 147 3.77 -10.21 2.41
C THR A 147 3.93 -8.72 2.70
N SER A 148 3.13 -8.21 3.61
CA SER A 148 3.32 -6.88 4.20
C SER A 148 4.08 -6.92 5.54
N ASN A 149 4.23 -8.12 6.12
CA ASN A 149 4.95 -8.33 7.37
C ASN A 149 5.86 -9.55 7.24
N ILE A 150 7.14 -9.32 6.95
CA ILE A 150 8.12 -10.40 6.77
C ILE A 150 8.38 -11.17 8.08
N ASP A 151 8.21 -10.54 9.23
CA ASP A 151 8.47 -11.16 10.53
C ASP A 151 7.40 -12.17 10.94
N ALA A 152 6.23 -12.14 10.29
CA ALA A 152 5.21 -13.17 10.42
C ALA A 152 5.60 -14.49 9.72
N LEU A 153 6.59 -14.47 8.80
CA LEU A 153 7.12 -15.66 8.16
C LEU A 153 8.23 -16.30 9.00
N LEU A 154 8.20 -17.62 9.08
CA LEU A 154 9.21 -18.40 9.82
C LEU A 154 10.63 -18.10 9.29
N PRO A 155 11.63 -18.01 10.19
CA PRO A 155 13.04 -17.82 9.78
C PRO A 155 13.53 -18.86 8.77
N THR A 156 13.01 -20.09 8.87
CA THR A 156 13.31 -21.20 7.97
C THR A 156 12.82 -20.96 6.53
N ILE A 157 11.68 -20.31 6.33
CA ILE A 157 11.21 -19.87 5.00
C ILE A 157 12.06 -18.71 4.50
N ARG A 158 12.27 -17.69 5.34
CA ARG A 158 13.03 -16.49 4.99
C ARG A 158 14.46 -16.78 4.53
N SER A 159 15.10 -17.78 5.11
CA SER A 159 16.48 -18.16 4.77
C SER A 159 16.63 -18.91 3.44
N ARG A 160 15.53 -19.40 2.85
CA ARG A 160 15.51 -20.22 1.63
C ARG A 160 14.91 -19.52 0.42
N CYS A 161 14.33 -18.35 0.62
CA CYS A 161 13.71 -17.56 -0.45
C CYS A 161 14.56 -16.35 -0.82
N VAL A 162 14.55 -15.99 -2.09
CA VAL A 162 15.11 -14.71 -2.55
C VAL A 162 14.16 -13.60 -2.07
N ARG A 163 14.68 -12.70 -1.25
CA ARG A 163 13.92 -11.59 -0.71
C ARG A 163 13.98 -10.36 -1.63
N LEU A 164 12.83 -9.82 -1.96
CA LEU A 164 12.64 -8.63 -2.78
C LEU A 164 11.85 -7.58 -1.99
N ASP A 165 12.54 -6.53 -1.54
CA ASP A 165 11.97 -5.49 -0.69
C ASP A 165 11.45 -4.33 -1.55
N LEU A 166 10.14 -4.24 -1.72
CA LEU A 166 9.49 -3.12 -2.42
C LEU A 166 9.51 -1.89 -1.49
N LYS A 167 10.31 -0.91 -1.87
CA LYS A 167 10.43 0.36 -1.15
C LYS A 167 9.27 1.29 -1.52
N VAL A 168 9.02 2.29 -0.70
CA VAL A 168 8.12 3.41 -1.03
C VAL A 168 8.61 4.12 -2.28
N VAL A 169 7.69 4.46 -3.18
CA VAL A 169 7.96 5.23 -4.39
C VAL A 169 7.99 6.71 -4.02
N ASP A 170 8.83 7.50 -4.68
CA ASP A 170 8.88 8.94 -4.51
C ASP A 170 7.52 9.60 -4.82
N ASP A 171 7.07 10.51 -3.95
CA ASP A 171 5.76 11.17 -4.10
C ASP A 171 5.63 11.93 -5.42
N GLY A 172 6.72 12.48 -5.97
CA GLY A 172 6.74 13.11 -7.28
C GLY A 172 6.44 12.13 -8.41
N LEU A 173 6.92 10.88 -8.33
CA LEU A 173 6.60 9.83 -9.29
C LEU A 173 5.15 9.37 -9.14
N VAL A 174 4.64 9.28 -7.90
CA VAL A 174 3.23 8.96 -7.64
C VAL A 174 2.33 10.05 -8.22
N LYS A 175 2.63 11.31 -7.96
CA LYS A 175 1.92 12.48 -8.50
C LYS A 175 1.89 12.45 -10.02
N LYS A 176 3.05 12.25 -10.65
CA LYS A 176 3.17 12.16 -12.10
C LYS A 176 2.28 11.05 -12.67
N TYR A 177 2.26 9.88 -12.03
CA TYR A 177 1.37 8.79 -12.42
C TYR A 177 -0.11 9.17 -12.36
N LEU A 178 -0.55 9.82 -11.28
CA LEU A 178 -1.94 10.26 -11.13
C LEU A 178 -2.35 11.25 -12.23
N MET A 179 -1.47 12.19 -12.57
CA MET A 179 -1.72 13.18 -13.61
C MET A 179 -1.75 12.55 -15.02
N GLU A 180 -0.78 11.71 -15.36
CA GLU A 180 -0.63 11.15 -16.71
C GLU A 180 -1.61 10.02 -17.02
N HIS A 181 -1.91 9.15 -16.05
CA HIS A 181 -2.73 7.96 -16.27
C HIS A 181 -4.18 8.09 -15.80
N LEU A 182 -4.44 8.93 -14.79
CA LEU A 182 -5.78 9.12 -14.23
C LEU A 182 -6.34 10.51 -14.50
N HIS A 183 -5.54 11.40 -15.14
CA HIS A 183 -5.93 12.77 -15.47
C HIS A 183 -6.37 13.59 -14.24
N ILE A 184 -5.81 13.29 -13.08
CA ILE A 184 -6.09 14.02 -11.83
C ILE A 184 -5.44 15.41 -11.91
N PRO A 185 -6.15 16.49 -11.54
CA PRO A 185 -5.58 17.84 -11.49
C PRO A 185 -4.35 17.90 -10.57
N ASP A 186 -3.36 18.74 -10.91
CA ASP A 186 -2.08 18.85 -10.22
C ASP A 186 -2.22 18.98 -8.69
N TYR A 187 -3.12 19.86 -8.24
CA TYR A 187 -3.34 20.11 -6.81
C TYR A 187 -3.91 18.90 -6.07
N GLN A 188 -4.82 18.17 -6.71
CA GLN A 188 -5.42 16.97 -6.12
C GLN A 188 -4.42 15.83 -6.13
N ALA A 189 -3.65 15.69 -7.21
CA ALA A 189 -2.60 14.70 -7.33
C ALA A 189 -1.50 14.87 -6.26
N GLU A 190 -1.23 16.11 -5.82
CA GLU A 190 -0.30 16.40 -4.72
C GLU A 190 -0.82 15.85 -3.38
N ILE A 191 -2.11 16.11 -3.08
CA ILE A 191 -2.76 15.61 -1.85
C ILE A 191 -2.79 14.08 -1.86
N ASP A 192 -3.26 13.48 -2.96
CA ASP A 192 -3.43 12.05 -3.10
C ASP A 192 -2.08 11.31 -3.04
N ALA A 193 -1.02 11.86 -3.65
CA ALA A 193 0.32 11.30 -3.61
C ALA A 193 0.90 11.34 -2.19
N SER A 194 0.81 12.47 -1.51
CA SER A 194 1.28 12.63 -0.13
C SER A 194 0.53 11.71 0.83
N TYR A 195 -0.79 11.57 0.63
CA TYR A 195 -1.61 10.65 1.43
C TYR A 195 -1.27 9.17 1.18
N ALA A 196 -0.88 8.84 -0.03
CA ALA A 196 -0.55 7.47 -0.41
C ALA A 196 0.79 6.97 0.16
N HIS A 197 1.63 7.85 0.72
CA HIS A 197 2.94 7.51 1.27
C HIS A 197 3.78 6.60 0.33
N GLY A 198 3.87 7.00 -0.94
CA GLY A 198 4.63 6.26 -1.94
C GLY A 198 4.00 4.94 -2.42
N SER A 199 2.73 4.69 -2.10
CA SER A 199 1.98 3.51 -2.59
C SER A 199 1.11 3.89 -3.78
N ILE A 200 1.50 3.47 -4.99
CA ILE A 200 0.72 3.71 -6.23
C ILE A 200 -0.69 3.11 -6.13
N GLY A 201 -0.82 1.93 -5.53
CA GLY A 201 -2.12 1.28 -5.38
C GLY A 201 -3.06 2.08 -4.47
N ARG A 202 -2.55 2.61 -3.35
CA ARG A 202 -3.29 3.48 -2.44
C ARG A 202 -3.61 4.82 -3.11
N ALA A 203 -2.64 5.43 -3.80
CA ALA A 203 -2.85 6.67 -4.55
C ALA A 203 -3.98 6.54 -5.57
N LYS A 204 -3.99 5.45 -6.35
CA LYS A 204 -5.06 5.17 -7.29
C LYS A 204 -6.42 5.02 -6.60
N GLN A 205 -6.49 4.28 -5.50
CA GLN A 205 -7.73 4.08 -4.75
C GLN A 205 -8.28 5.41 -4.23
N VAL A 206 -7.43 6.23 -3.61
CA VAL A 206 -7.76 7.56 -3.09
C VAL A 206 -8.24 8.48 -4.20
N ALA A 207 -7.48 8.60 -5.28
CA ALA A 207 -7.78 9.49 -6.40
C ALA A 207 -9.07 9.14 -7.18
N THR A 208 -9.54 7.88 -7.09
CA THR A 208 -10.78 7.45 -7.75
C THR A 208 -11.97 7.34 -6.81
N SER A 209 -11.79 7.60 -5.53
CA SER A 209 -12.84 7.51 -4.52
C SER A 209 -13.53 8.86 -4.31
N GLN A 210 -14.82 8.95 -4.65
CA GLN A 210 -15.65 10.11 -4.34
C GLN A 210 -15.78 10.31 -2.82
N GLU A 211 -15.88 9.21 -2.07
CA GLU A 211 -15.95 9.22 -0.62
C GLU A 211 -14.72 9.89 0.00
N PHE A 212 -13.51 9.59 -0.51
CA PHE A 212 -12.29 10.24 -0.05
C PHE A 212 -12.25 11.73 -0.40
N ALA A 213 -12.71 12.12 -1.59
CA ALA A 213 -12.80 13.53 -1.98
C ALA A 213 -13.73 14.32 -1.05
N ASP A 214 -14.92 13.78 -0.76
CA ASP A 214 -15.90 14.39 0.16
C ASP A 214 -15.35 14.47 1.58
N MET A 215 -14.67 13.42 2.04
CA MET A 215 -13.98 13.38 3.34
C MET A 215 -12.89 14.47 3.43
N THR A 216 -12.07 14.62 2.39
CA THR A 216 -11.01 15.64 2.35
C THR A 216 -11.61 17.05 2.44
N GLN A 217 -12.70 17.33 1.70
CA GLN A 217 -13.38 18.61 1.78
C GLN A 217 -13.95 18.88 3.17
N ASN A 218 -14.55 17.88 3.81
CA ASN A 218 -15.06 18.01 5.16
C ASN A 218 -13.94 18.26 6.19
N ALA A 219 -12.83 17.51 6.09
CA ALA A 219 -11.65 17.73 6.92
C ALA A 219 -11.11 19.15 6.80
N LEU A 220 -10.96 19.65 5.57
CA LEU A 220 -10.50 21.03 5.32
C LEU A 220 -11.47 22.08 5.86
N ARG A 221 -12.78 21.86 5.73
CA ARG A 221 -13.81 22.77 6.31
C ARG A 221 -13.62 22.88 7.82
N ILE A 222 -13.45 21.77 8.52
CA ILE A 222 -13.24 21.76 9.97
C ILE A 222 -11.94 22.45 10.35
N LEU A 223 -10.81 22.12 9.68
CA LEU A 223 -9.48 22.66 9.98
C LEU A 223 -9.36 24.16 9.76
N LYS A 224 -10.01 24.70 8.71
CA LYS A 224 -10.03 26.14 8.42
C LYS A 224 -10.77 26.93 9.50
N ASN A 225 -11.82 26.36 10.06
CA ASN A 225 -12.71 27.03 10.99
C ASN A 225 -12.48 26.68 12.45
N ALA A 226 -11.61 25.70 12.75
CA ALA A 226 -11.42 25.15 14.11
C ALA A 226 -11.15 26.21 15.18
N ASP A 227 -10.42 27.27 14.85
CA ASP A 227 -10.07 28.37 15.78
C ASP A 227 -11.25 29.30 16.08
N GLY A 228 -12.22 29.39 15.19
CA GLY A 228 -13.37 30.30 15.27
C GLY A 228 -14.71 29.62 15.62
N MET A 229 -14.75 28.28 15.63
CA MET A 229 -15.98 27.54 15.91
C MET A 229 -16.49 27.79 17.33
N GLU A 230 -17.78 28.02 17.48
CA GLU A 230 -18.46 27.99 18.77
C GLU A 230 -18.43 26.56 19.35
N VAL A 231 -18.59 26.44 20.69
CA VAL A 231 -18.51 25.12 21.35
C VAL A 231 -19.52 24.13 20.79
N TYR A 232 -20.71 24.59 20.48
CA TYR A 232 -21.76 23.73 19.94
C TYR A 232 -21.44 23.24 18.51
N GLU A 233 -20.87 24.11 17.65
CA GLU A 233 -20.46 23.76 16.27
C GLU A 233 -19.35 22.71 16.30
N LEU A 234 -18.41 22.87 17.22
CA LEU A 234 -17.35 21.90 17.45
C LEU A 234 -17.89 20.54 17.89
N THR A 235 -18.88 20.55 18.82
CA THR A 235 -19.51 19.32 19.29
C THR A 235 -20.26 18.61 18.15
N GLU A 236 -20.94 19.35 17.28
CA GLU A 236 -21.59 18.79 16.10
C GLU A 236 -20.57 18.20 15.11
N ALA A 237 -19.48 18.90 14.82
CA ALA A 237 -18.40 18.40 13.97
C ALA A 237 -17.77 17.12 14.54
N ILE A 238 -17.54 17.05 15.85
CA ILE A 238 -17.01 15.85 16.52
C ILE A 238 -18.00 14.67 16.40
N LYS A 239 -19.30 14.92 16.57
CA LYS A 239 -20.33 13.89 16.38
C LYS A 239 -20.39 13.40 14.94
N GLU A 240 -20.33 14.31 13.96
CA GLU A 240 -20.28 13.98 12.54
C GLU A 240 -19.08 13.06 12.25
N LEU A 241 -17.88 13.45 12.69
CA LEU A 241 -16.66 12.65 12.55
C LEU A 241 -16.78 11.30 13.27
N SER A 242 -17.32 11.27 14.51
CA SER A 242 -17.40 10.05 15.32
C SER A 242 -18.35 8.99 14.75
N ASN A 243 -19.29 9.39 13.90
CA ASN A 243 -20.20 8.49 13.18
C ASN A 243 -19.47 7.79 12.01
N ASP A 244 -18.43 8.39 11.46
CA ASP A 244 -17.63 7.84 10.35
C ASP A 244 -16.38 7.10 10.87
N LYS A 245 -16.61 6.04 11.64
CA LYS A 245 -15.53 5.27 12.28
C LYS A 245 -14.59 4.60 11.28
N GLN A 246 -15.09 4.26 10.09
CA GLN A 246 -14.29 3.56 9.08
C GLN A 246 -13.18 4.46 8.52
N ASN A 247 -13.50 5.75 8.33
CA ASN A 247 -12.60 6.73 7.74
C ASN A 247 -11.86 7.58 8.79
N MET A 248 -12.03 7.29 10.08
CA MET A 248 -11.44 8.08 11.17
C MET A 248 -9.92 8.17 11.11
N SER A 249 -9.25 7.07 10.75
CA SER A 249 -7.78 7.10 10.59
C SER A 249 -7.37 8.09 9.50
N ASP A 250 -8.14 8.14 8.42
CA ASP A 250 -7.88 8.96 7.25
C ASP A 250 -8.10 10.45 7.57
N TYR A 251 -9.13 10.79 8.36
CA TYR A 251 -9.31 12.14 8.90
C TYR A 251 -8.12 12.60 9.75
N LEU A 252 -7.62 11.73 10.64
CA LEU A 252 -6.46 12.08 11.47
C LEU A 252 -5.17 12.24 10.65
N ASP A 253 -4.99 11.47 9.57
CA ASP A 253 -3.89 11.63 8.65
C ASP A 253 -3.96 12.99 7.92
N LEU A 254 -5.17 13.40 7.45
CA LEU A 254 -5.36 14.73 6.83
C LEU A 254 -5.11 15.86 7.82
N PHE A 255 -5.53 15.73 9.08
CA PHE A 255 -5.26 16.72 10.13
C PHE A 255 -3.76 16.81 10.40
N GLN A 256 -3.06 15.69 10.41
CA GLN A 256 -1.61 15.66 10.60
C GLN A 256 -0.88 16.37 9.45
N PHE A 257 -1.27 16.14 8.19
CA PHE A 257 -0.71 16.86 7.04
C PHE A 257 -0.95 18.36 7.12
N TRP A 258 -2.15 18.77 7.54
CA TRP A 258 -2.46 20.19 7.72
C TRP A 258 -1.56 20.86 8.73
N PHE A 259 -1.43 20.33 9.95
CA PHE A 259 -0.60 20.94 10.98
C PHE A 259 0.90 20.81 10.68
N ARG A 260 1.31 19.78 9.95
CA ARG A 260 2.66 19.70 9.37
C ARG A 260 2.91 20.87 8.41
N ASP A 261 1.97 21.16 7.53
CA ASP A 261 2.08 22.26 6.57
C ASP A 261 2.12 23.63 7.29
N VAL A 262 1.32 23.81 8.33
CA VAL A 262 1.38 25.02 9.19
C VAL A 262 2.76 25.17 9.83
N LEU A 263 3.31 24.09 10.37
CA LEU A 263 4.65 24.07 10.99
C LEU A 263 5.75 24.34 9.95
N MET A 264 5.70 23.68 8.80
CA MET A 264 6.67 23.85 7.71
C MET A 264 6.65 25.27 7.19
N PHE A 265 5.48 25.84 6.91
CA PHE A 265 5.36 27.23 6.47
C PHE A 265 5.84 28.21 7.53
N LYS A 266 5.58 27.94 8.83
CA LYS A 266 6.10 28.76 9.92
C LYS A 266 7.63 28.78 9.95
N ALA A 267 8.26 27.64 9.68
CA ALA A 267 9.72 27.48 9.75
C ALA A 267 10.43 28.02 8.48
N THR A 268 9.92 27.70 7.29
CA THR A 268 10.62 27.94 6.03
C THR A 268 10.09 29.14 5.23
N ARG A 269 8.82 29.49 5.39
CA ARG A 269 8.07 30.45 4.57
C ARG A 269 7.93 30.01 3.09
N GLU A 270 8.28 28.79 2.78
CA GLU A 270 8.17 28.21 1.45
C GLU A 270 6.80 27.57 1.27
N VAL A 271 6.23 27.71 0.06
CA VAL A 271 4.90 27.15 -0.29
C VAL A 271 5.05 25.86 -1.07
N ASP A 272 6.17 25.67 -1.78
CA ASP A 272 6.35 24.57 -2.73
C ASP A 272 6.34 23.18 -2.07
N ASN A 273 6.70 23.11 -0.81
CA ASN A 273 6.79 21.86 -0.03
C ASN A 273 5.51 21.52 0.77
N LEU A 274 4.44 22.33 0.60
CA LEU A 274 3.17 22.10 1.30
C LEU A 274 2.28 21.13 0.51
N VAL A 275 1.52 20.31 1.20
CA VAL A 275 0.48 19.45 0.62
C VAL A 275 -0.74 20.28 0.21
N PHE A 276 -1.20 21.16 1.12
CA PHE A 276 -2.40 21.99 0.91
C PHE A 276 -2.04 23.38 0.39
N LYS A 277 -1.27 23.47 -0.69
CA LYS A 277 -0.79 24.76 -1.28
C LYS A 277 -1.92 25.76 -1.57
N GLN A 278 -3.08 25.28 -2.00
CA GLN A 278 -4.23 26.13 -2.33
C GLN A 278 -4.84 26.81 -1.11
N GLU A 279 -4.61 26.25 0.07
CA GLU A 279 -5.11 26.75 1.34
C GLU A 279 -4.10 27.66 2.05
N ILE A 280 -3.12 28.19 1.32
CA ILE A 280 -2.00 28.96 1.87
C ILE A 280 -2.43 30.14 2.76
N ASN A 281 -3.57 30.77 2.46
CA ASN A 281 -4.05 31.89 3.26
C ASN A 281 -4.41 31.46 4.68
N TYR A 282 -5.07 30.35 4.85
CA TYR A 282 -5.43 29.76 6.17
C TYR A 282 -4.19 29.22 6.89
N ILE A 283 -3.30 28.55 6.14
CA ILE A 283 -2.03 28.03 6.69
C ILE A 283 -1.18 29.20 7.22
N ARG A 284 -1.07 30.30 6.45
CA ARG A 284 -0.32 31.50 6.87
C ARG A 284 -0.91 32.15 8.12
N GLU A 285 -2.23 32.26 8.18
CA GLU A 285 -2.93 32.79 9.33
C GLU A 285 -2.65 31.95 10.59
N GLN A 286 -2.88 30.65 10.54
CA GLN A 286 -2.61 29.74 11.66
C GLN A 286 -1.13 29.71 12.03
N ALA A 287 -0.20 29.74 11.07
CA ALA A 287 1.23 29.82 11.34
C ALA A 287 1.65 31.12 12.07
N SER A 288 0.93 32.22 11.84
CA SER A 288 1.19 33.48 12.54
C SER A 288 0.65 33.49 13.98
N GLN A 289 -0.47 32.82 14.21
CA GLN A 289 -1.17 32.81 15.50
C GLN A 289 -0.62 31.78 16.49
N ARG A 290 -0.05 30.66 16.01
CA ARG A 290 0.40 29.53 16.83
C ARG A 290 1.90 29.58 17.11
N SER A 291 2.32 29.17 18.30
CA SER A 291 3.73 28.95 18.65
C SER A 291 4.24 27.60 18.11
N TYR A 292 5.56 27.41 18.06
CA TYR A 292 6.14 26.09 17.74
C TYR A 292 5.74 25.04 18.78
N GLU A 293 5.74 25.39 20.06
CA GLU A 293 5.33 24.52 21.16
C GLU A 293 3.86 24.07 21.02
N ASN A 294 2.96 25.00 20.63
CA ASN A 294 1.56 24.66 20.39
C ASN A 294 1.41 23.66 19.22
N LEU A 295 2.11 23.89 18.09
CA LEU A 295 2.07 22.99 16.95
C LEU A 295 2.63 21.60 17.28
N GLU A 296 3.68 21.51 18.08
CA GLU A 296 4.24 20.24 18.58
C GLU A 296 3.20 19.51 19.45
N LYS A 297 2.55 20.21 20.39
CA LYS A 297 1.47 19.63 21.20
C LYS A 297 0.31 19.08 20.38
N ILE A 298 -0.08 19.77 19.29
CA ILE A 298 -1.14 19.32 18.38
C ILE A 298 -0.72 18.05 17.65
N LEU A 299 0.49 18.00 17.09
CA LEU A 299 0.99 16.82 16.40
C LEU A 299 1.09 15.60 17.33
N ASP A 300 1.57 15.83 18.56
CA ASP A 300 1.59 14.80 19.62
C ASP A 300 0.16 14.33 20.00
N ALA A 301 -0.79 15.26 20.10
CA ALA A 301 -2.18 14.93 20.41
C ALA A 301 -2.82 14.09 19.30
N LEU A 302 -2.51 14.36 18.03
CA LEU A 302 -2.95 13.57 16.89
C LEU A 302 -2.44 12.12 16.97
N GLU A 303 -1.13 11.93 17.24
CA GLU A 303 -0.56 10.60 17.42
C GLU A 303 -1.17 9.85 18.61
N LYS A 304 -1.33 10.52 19.75
CA LYS A 304 -2.00 9.95 20.93
C LYS A 304 -3.45 9.55 20.62
N THR A 305 -4.16 10.34 19.80
CA THR A 305 -5.53 10.03 19.38
C THR A 305 -5.56 8.77 18.51
N LYS A 306 -4.64 8.63 17.55
CA LYS A 306 -4.51 7.40 16.74
C LYS A 306 -4.28 6.15 17.63
N VAL A 307 -3.40 6.26 18.62
CA VAL A 307 -3.15 5.15 19.57
C VAL A 307 -4.39 4.82 20.40
N ARG A 308 -5.12 5.83 20.90
CA ARG A 308 -6.36 5.63 21.68
C ARG A 308 -7.44 4.93 20.86
N LEU A 309 -7.62 5.31 19.58
CA LEU A 309 -8.60 4.69 18.70
C LEU A 309 -8.25 3.23 18.40
N ARG A 310 -6.95 2.91 18.18
CA ARG A 310 -6.49 1.52 18.05
C ARG A 310 -6.72 0.68 19.31
N ALA A 311 -6.72 1.32 20.48
CA ALA A 311 -7.05 0.69 21.76
C ALA A 311 -8.57 0.66 22.08
N ASN A 312 -9.44 0.96 21.10
CA ASN A 312 -10.90 1.00 21.22
C ASN A 312 -11.42 1.96 22.31
N VAL A 313 -10.73 3.05 22.57
CA VAL A 313 -11.22 4.14 23.42
C VAL A 313 -12.42 4.82 22.72
N ASN A 314 -13.35 5.38 23.51
CA ASN A 314 -14.48 6.13 22.96
C ASN A 314 -14.01 7.21 21.98
N THR A 315 -14.48 7.14 20.74
CA THR A 315 -14.04 8.00 19.64
C THR A 315 -14.37 9.47 19.90
N GLU A 316 -15.59 9.75 20.37
CA GLU A 316 -16.05 11.11 20.64
C GLU A 316 -15.17 11.78 21.70
N LEU A 317 -14.91 11.10 22.82
CA LEU A 317 -14.03 11.60 23.87
C LEU A 317 -12.59 11.82 23.39
N ALA A 318 -12.07 10.91 22.55
CA ALA A 318 -10.72 11.04 22.00
C ALA A 318 -10.60 12.27 21.09
N LEU A 319 -11.62 12.54 20.28
CA LEU A 319 -11.72 13.73 19.42
C LEU A 319 -11.92 15.01 20.22
N GLU A 320 -12.77 15.01 21.26
CA GLU A 320 -12.93 16.17 22.15
C GLU A 320 -11.60 16.62 22.72
N LEU A 321 -10.79 15.69 23.25
CA LEU A 321 -9.46 15.99 23.78
C LEU A 321 -8.52 16.55 22.70
N LEU A 322 -8.56 16.01 21.49
CA LEU A 322 -7.79 16.51 20.36
C LEU A 322 -8.19 17.94 20.00
N PHE A 323 -9.50 18.21 19.82
CA PHE A 323 -9.96 19.54 19.43
C PHE A 323 -9.77 20.59 20.53
N LEU A 324 -9.82 20.22 21.81
CA LEU A 324 -9.43 21.10 22.90
C LEU A 324 -7.96 21.53 22.74
N THR A 325 -7.05 20.57 22.44
CA THR A 325 -5.63 20.90 22.21
C THR A 325 -5.44 21.77 20.95
N ILE A 326 -6.21 21.54 19.88
CA ILE A 326 -6.15 22.36 18.67
C ILE A 326 -6.59 23.81 18.95
N ARG A 327 -7.52 24.03 19.86
CA ARG A 327 -8.03 25.36 20.23
C ARG A 327 -7.13 26.12 21.21
N GLU A 328 -6.28 25.43 21.94
CA GLU A 328 -5.25 26.08 22.76
C GLU A 328 -4.29 26.84 21.83
N LYS A 329 -3.98 28.10 22.15
CA LYS A 329 -3.07 28.95 21.34
C LYS A 329 -1.72 29.15 22.03
#